data_dc170490dbea705af444149ace687ddc
#
_entry.id   dc170490dbea705af444149ace687ddc
#
_cell.length_a   1.000
_cell.length_b   1.000
_cell.length_c   1.000
_cell.angle_alpha   90.00
_cell.angle_beta   90.00
_cell.angle_gamma   90.00
#
_symmetry.space_group_name_H-M   'P 1'
#
loop_
_entity.id
_entity.type
_entity.pdbx_description
1 polymer ?
#
loop_
_entity_poly.entity_id
_entity_poly.type
_entity_poly.pdbx_seq_one_letter_code
_entity_poly.pdbx_strand_id
1 'polypeptide(L)'
;MSNENSLNHFSLISRLFGNLFYRSPQDATLQNVFAWLQQKPLNGLWPLETDKQSEQALEALQMKIDLALLDQEYQRLFAGENALVPMNIEAYDLKSEDFIAFRQEREMPELEQSAVDFPLVFLTASWIEDNLDSVEAQQTLFAEFLLPCATKFLNAVETQANLPFYRALAMLSRDLLAAMADELEEVQS
;
A
#
# COMPACT_ATOMS: atom_id res chain seq x y z
N MET A 1 -22.20 13.85 -6.51
CA MET A 1 -22.62 12.44 -6.45
C MET A 1 -21.75 11.50 -7.27
N SER A 2 -21.12 11.99 -8.31
CA SER A 2 -20.23 11.16 -9.13
C SER A 2 -18.90 10.81 -8.48
N ASN A 3 -18.48 11.54 -7.42
CA ASN A 3 -17.18 11.34 -6.81
C ASN A 3 -17.14 10.22 -5.78
N GLU A 4 -18.28 9.83 -5.24
CA GLU A 4 -18.33 8.71 -4.30
C GLU A 4 -18.02 7.36 -4.96
N ASN A 5 -18.13 7.29 -6.29
CA ASN A 5 -17.91 6.05 -7.03
C ASN A 5 -16.50 5.91 -7.61
N SER A 6 -15.72 7.01 -7.73
CA SER A 6 -14.42 6.97 -8.40
C SER A 6 -13.35 6.24 -7.59
N LEU A 7 -13.48 6.23 -6.25
CA LEU A 7 -12.56 5.52 -5.37
C LEU A 7 -13.26 4.45 -4.55
N ASN A 8 -14.35 3.89 -5.10
CA ASN A 8 -14.97 2.71 -4.54
C ASN A 8 -13.90 1.63 -4.37
N HIS A 9 -13.99 0.90 -3.28
CA HIS A 9 -13.04 -0.15 -2.96
C HIS A 9 -11.64 0.35 -2.55
N PHE A 10 -11.44 1.67 -2.33
CA PHE A 10 -10.15 2.18 -1.87
C PHE A 10 -9.69 1.46 -0.60
N SER A 11 -10.57 1.32 0.38
CA SER A 11 -10.24 0.64 1.64
C SER A 11 -9.84 -0.82 1.39
N LEU A 12 -10.61 -1.53 0.58
CA LEU A 12 -10.32 -2.94 0.26
C LEU A 12 -8.96 -3.08 -0.44
N ILE A 13 -8.72 -2.25 -1.46
CA ILE A 13 -7.50 -2.36 -2.26
C ILE A 13 -6.28 -1.88 -1.47
N SER A 14 -6.41 -0.80 -0.70
CA SER A 14 -5.29 -0.33 0.12
C SER A 14 -4.94 -1.33 1.23
N ARG A 15 -5.93 -2.00 1.80
CA ARG A 15 -5.69 -3.08 2.75
C ARG A 15 -4.99 -4.27 2.08
N LEU A 16 -5.43 -4.63 0.87
CA LEU A 16 -4.79 -5.69 0.10
C LEU A 16 -3.33 -5.35 -0.19
N PHE A 17 -3.08 -4.17 -0.74
CA PHE A 17 -1.73 -3.75 -1.13
C PHE A 17 -0.82 -3.59 0.09
N GLY A 18 -1.33 -3.01 1.17
CA GLY A 18 -0.58 -2.88 2.41
C GLY A 18 -0.15 -4.24 2.96
N ASN A 19 -1.04 -5.21 2.94
CA ASN A 19 -0.72 -6.57 3.41
C ASN A 19 0.26 -7.28 2.48
N LEU A 20 0.16 -7.08 1.17
CA LEU A 20 1.10 -7.68 0.22
C LEU A 20 2.53 -7.15 0.40
N PHE A 21 2.69 -5.92 0.85
CA PHE A 21 4.00 -5.39 1.25
C PHE A 21 4.42 -5.86 2.65
N TYR A 22 3.48 -5.91 3.59
CA TYR A 22 3.77 -6.16 5.01
C TYR A 22 4.17 -7.61 5.28
N ARG A 23 3.62 -8.57 4.53
CA ARG A 23 3.80 -9.99 4.78
C ARG A 23 4.55 -10.66 3.64
N SER A 24 5.40 -11.63 3.98
CA SER A 24 6.06 -12.44 2.95
C SER A 24 5.01 -13.29 2.18
N PRO A 25 5.29 -13.61 0.90
CA PRO A 25 4.31 -14.38 0.10
C PRO A 25 3.95 -15.75 0.66
N GLN A 26 4.80 -16.36 1.47
CA GLN A 26 4.55 -17.66 2.08
C GLN A 26 3.90 -17.57 3.46
N ASP A 27 3.59 -16.36 3.92
CA ASP A 27 2.85 -16.16 5.16
C ASP A 27 1.46 -16.80 5.02
N ALA A 28 1.06 -17.57 6.04
CA ALA A 28 -0.21 -18.29 6.04
C ALA A 28 -1.41 -17.35 5.82
N THR A 29 -1.31 -16.10 6.29
CA THR A 29 -2.36 -15.09 6.13
C THR A 29 -2.63 -14.77 4.66
N LEU A 30 -1.60 -14.85 3.79
CA LEU A 30 -1.73 -14.52 2.38
C LEU A 30 -2.10 -15.69 1.48
N GLN A 31 -2.16 -16.90 2.01
CA GLN A 31 -2.42 -18.11 1.20
C GLN A 31 -3.71 -17.97 0.39
N ASN A 32 -4.80 -17.57 1.03
CA ASN A 32 -6.08 -17.37 0.36
C ASN A 32 -6.10 -16.12 -0.52
N VAL A 33 -5.28 -15.13 -0.18
CA VAL A 33 -5.19 -13.89 -0.96
C VAL A 33 -4.63 -14.17 -2.35
N PHE A 34 -3.56 -14.96 -2.45
CA PHE A 34 -2.98 -15.30 -3.76
C PHE A 34 -3.94 -16.15 -4.60
N ALA A 35 -4.63 -17.10 -3.97
CA ALA A 35 -5.65 -17.89 -4.67
C ALA A 35 -6.77 -17.00 -5.21
N TRP A 36 -7.20 -16.02 -4.42
CA TRP A 36 -8.23 -15.06 -4.83
C TRP A 36 -7.73 -14.16 -5.97
N LEU A 37 -6.49 -13.66 -5.89
CA LEU A 37 -5.91 -12.81 -6.94
C LEU A 37 -5.84 -13.52 -8.29
N GLN A 38 -5.60 -14.82 -8.30
CA GLN A 38 -5.52 -15.59 -9.53
C GLN A 38 -6.86 -15.68 -10.26
N GLN A 39 -7.97 -15.37 -9.60
CA GLN A 39 -9.29 -15.23 -10.22
C GLN A 39 -9.50 -13.87 -10.87
N LYS A 40 -8.52 -13.00 -10.79
CA LYS A 40 -8.49 -11.66 -11.40
C LYS A 40 -9.61 -10.73 -10.92
N PRO A 41 -9.83 -10.64 -9.60
CA PRO A 41 -10.89 -9.80 -9.05
C PRO A 41 -10.66 -8.30 -9.29
N LEU A 42 -9.40 -7.88 -9.39
CA LEU A 42 -9.10 -6.46 -9.59
C LEU A 42 -9.54 -5.94 -10.95
N ASN A 43 -9.75 -6.81 -11.94
CA ASN A 43 -10.29 -6.37 -13.22
C ASN A 43 -11.66 -5.73 -13.09
N GLY A 44 -12.46 -6.14 -12.09
CA GLY A 44 -13.76 -5.53 -11.80
C GLY A 44 -13.75 -4.54 -10.65
N LEU A 45 -12.74 -4.59 -9.78
CA LEU A 45 -12.68 -3.77 -8.57
C LEU A 45 -11.78 -2.54 -8.71
N TRP A 46 -10.90 -2.50 -9.70
CA TRP A 46 -9.96 -1.40 -9.87
C TRP A 46 -10.73 -0.11 -10.16
N PRO A 47 -10.55 0.94 -9.32
CA PRO A 47 -11.43 2.11 -9.40
C PRO A 47 -10.99 3.17 -10.40
N LEU A 48 -9.81 3.00 -11.00
CA LEU A 48 -9.25 4.01 -11.88
C LEU A 48 -9.38 3.59 -13.34
N GLU A 49 -9.39 4.60 -14.23
CA GLU A 49 -9.27 4.33 -15.66
C GLU A 49 -7.94 3.66 -15.94
N THR A 50 -7.92 2.72 -16.88
CA THR A 50 -6.72 1.97 -17.20
C THR A 50 -6.14 2.41 -18.54
N ASP A 51 -4.82 2.50 -18.58
CA ASP A 51 -4.04 2.58 -19.80
C ASP A 51 -3.31 1.25 -20.00
N LYS A 52 -2.50 1.17 -21.05
CA LYS A 52 -1.77 -0.05 -21.35
C LYS A 52 -0.85 -0.49 -20.21
N GLN A 53 -0.20 0.46 -19.53
CA GLN A 53 0.70 0.16 -18.43
C GLN A 53 -0.04 -0.38 -17.21
N SER A 54 -1.17 0.24 -16.85
CA SER A 54 -1.94 -0.22 -15.70
C SER A 54 -2.61 -1.56 -15.96
N GLU A 55 -3.05 -1.81 -17.19
CA GLU A 55 -3.59 -3.13 -17.57
C GLU A 55 -2.52 -4.22 -17.45
N GLN A 56 -1.30 -3.95 -17.90
CA GLN A 56 -0.18 -4.87 -17.76
C GLN A 56 0.19 -5.11 -16.30
N ALA A 57 0.14 -4.07 -15.49
CA ALA A 57 0.41 -4.17 -14.05
C ALA A 57 -0.67 -5.00 -13.35
N LEU A 58 -1.94 -4.79 -13.67
CA LEU A 58 -3.04 -5.59 -13.11
C LEU A 58 -2.90 -7.07 -13.49
N GLU A 59 -2.50 -7.35 -14.73
CA GLU A 59 -2.26 -8.72 -15.16
C GLU A 59 -1.09 -9.35 -14.41
N ALA A 60 0.03 -8.63 -14.31
CA ALA A 60 1.22 -9.11 -13.62
C ALA A 60 0.96 -9.40 -12.13
N LEU A 61 0.15 -8.57 -11.48
CA LEU A 61 -0.19 -8.75 -10.08
C LEU A 61 -1.08 -9.98 -9.85
N GLN A 62 -1.92 -10.32 -10.82
CA GLN A 62 -2.95 -11.36 -10.69
C GLN A 62 -2.62 -12.66 -11.40
N MET A 63 -1.46 -12.74 -12.06
CA MET A 63 -1.06 -13.96 -12.73
C MET A 63 -0.59 -15.01 -11.73
N LYS A 64 -0.63 -16.28 -12.14
CA LYS A 64 -0.10 -17.36 -11.32
C LYS A 64 1.41 -17.21 -11.20
N ILE A 65 1.92 -17.32 -9.99
CA ILE A 65 3.35 -17.18 -9.72
C ILE A 65 3.79 -18.24 -8.70
N ASP A 66 5.05 -18.67 -8.82
CA ASP A 66 5.67 -19.56 -7.84
C ASP A 66 5.93 -18.76 -6.56
N LEU A 67 5.22 -19.12 -5.48
CA LEU A 67 5.31 -18.38 -4.21
C LEU A 67 6.67 -18.51 -3.54
N ALA A 68 7.37 -19.64 -3.75
CA ALA A 68 8.73 -19.78 -3.21
C ALA A 68 9.70 -18.83 -3.89
N LEU A 69 9.58 -18.68 -5.21
CA LEU A 69 10.37 -17.74 -5.97
C LEU A 69 10.04 -16.29 -5.59
N LEU A 70 8.77 -15.99 -5.43
CA LEU A 70 8.33 -14.66 -5.01
C LEU A 70 8.81 -14.34 -3.59
N ASP A 71 8.83 -15.34 -2.70
CA ASP A 71 9.36 -15.14 -1.36
C ASP A 71 10.85 -14.80 -1.36
N GLN A 72 11.62 -15.42 -2.23
CA GLN A 72 13.04 -15.06 -2.40
C GLN A 72 13.19 -13.59 -2.80
N GLU A 73 12.33 -13.12 -3.70
CA GLU A 73 12.30 -11.71 -4.11
C GLU A 73 11.94 -10.81 -2.93
N TYR A 74 10.93 -11.20 -2.14
CA TYR A 74 10.52 -10.46 -0.96
C TYR A 74 11.66 -10.32 0.05
N GLN A 75 12.35 -11.43 0.34
CA GLN A 75 13.47 -11.42 1.28
C GLN A 75 14.60 -10.51 0.78
N ARG A 76 14.90 -10.56 -0.50
CA ARG A 76 15.95 -9.72 -1.11
C ARG A 76 15.59 -8.23 -1.04
N LEU A 77 14.33 -7.89 -1.32
CA LEU A 77 13.89 -6.50 -1.35
C LEU A 77 13.74 -5.92 0.05
N PHE A 78 13.12 -6.65 0.97
CA PHE A 78 12.57 -6.05 2.18
C PHE A 78 13.11 -6.59 3.50
N ALA A 79 13.71 -7.77 3.52
CA ALA A 79 14.05 -8.44 4.77
C ALA A 79 15.54 -8.31 5.10
N GLY A 80 15.83 -8.25 6.41
CA GLY A 80 17.19 -8.30 6.92
C GLY A 80 17.96 -6.99 6.79
N GLU A 81 19.20 -7.04 7.27
CA GLU A 81 20.09 -5.86 7.29
C GLU A 81 20.52 -5.43 5.89
N ASN A 82 20.50 -6.33 4.92
CA ASN A 82 20.90 -6.06 3.56
C ASN A 82 19.74 -5.81 2.61
N ALA A 83 18.56 -5.49 3.15
CA ALA A 83 17.38 -5.19 2.35
C ALA A 83 17.67 -4.04 1.37
N LEU A 84 17.27 -4.22 0.11
CA LEU A 84 17.47 -3.19 -0.91
C LEU A 84 16.49 -2.03 -0.76
N VAL A 85 15.31 -2.30 -0.17
CA VAL A 85 14.27 -1.29 0.06
C VAL A 85 13.91 -1.33 1.53
N PRO A 86 14.45 -0.40 2.34
CA PRO A 86 14.11 -0.37 3.77
C PRO A 86 12.61 -0.14 3.98
N MET A 87 12.03 -0.90 4.91
CA MET A 87 10.61 -0.78 5.27
C MET A 87 10.35 0.32 6.29
N ASN A 88 11.29 0.58 7.20
CA ASN A 88 11.10 1.54 8.29
C ASN A 88 11.00 2.96 7.74
N ILE A 89 9.97 3.70 8.19
CA ILE A 89 9.73 5.06 7.69
C ILE A 89 10.87 6.02 8.06
N GLU A 90 11.68 5.71 9.08
CA GLU A 90 12.81 6.54 9.45
C GLU A 90 13.90 6.55 8.36
N ALA A 91 13.94 5.56 7.51
CA ALA A 91 14.81 5.58 6.32
C ALA A 91 14.39 6.65 5.30
N TYR A 92 13.19 7.20 5.45
CA TYR A 92 12.61 8.22 4.54
C TYR A 92 12.38 9.54 5.25
N ASP A 93 13.17 9.83 6.27
CA ASP A 93 13.17 11.10 7.02
C ASP A 93 11.88 11.35 7.82
N LEU A 94 11.17 10.29 8.18
CA LEU A 94 10.00 10.36 9.06
C LEU A 94 10.33 9.72 10.40
N LYS A 95 9.63 10.14 11.46
CA LYS A 95 9.82 9.60 12.80
C LYS A 95 8.67 8.68 13.18
N SER A 96 9.01 7.46 13.61
CA SER A 96 8.02 6.50 14.10
C SER A 96 7.19 7.07 15.24
N GLU A 97 7.82 7.80 16.17
CA GLU A 97 7.13 8.40 17.33
C GLU A 97 6.06 9.41 16.91
N ASP A 98 6.31 10.18 15.84
CA ASP A 98 5.32 11.15 15.33
C ASP A 98 4.09 10.45 14.75
N PHE A 99 4.32 9.34 14.04
CA PHE A 99 3.22 8.54 13.50
C PHE A 99 2.42 7.87 14.63
N ILE A 100 3.09 7.36 15.64
CA ILE A 100 2.43 6.75 16.80
C ILE A 100 1.57 7.79 17.51
N ALA A 101 2.08 9.01 17.71
CA ALA A 101 1.33 10.11 18.30
C ALA A 101 0.11 10.47 17.48
N PHE A 102 0.25 10.53 16.14
CA PHE A 102 -0.87 10.74 15.23
C PHE A 102 -2.01 9.74 15.47
N ARG A 103 -1.64 8.46 15.63
CA ARG A 103 -2.63 7.39 15.88
C ARG A 103 -3.27 7.54 17.25
N GLN A 104 -2.48 7.84 18.28
CA GLN A 104 -2.98 7.98 19.65
C GLN A 104 -3.95 9.16 19.79
N GLU A 105 -3.66 10.27 19.15
CA GLU A 105 -4.54 11.44 19.15
C GLU A 105 -5.91 11.15 18.56
N ARG A 106 -6.01 10.14 17.72
CA ARG A 106 -7.27 9.74 17.06
C ARG A 106 -7.83 8.44 17.59
N GLU A 107 -7.32 8.00 18.75
CA GLU A 107 -7.80 6.82 19.46
C GLU A 107 -7.78 5.55 18.61
N MET A 108 -6.81 5.44 17.70
CA MET A 108 -6.61 4.23 16.92
C MET A 108 -6.01 3.13 17.78
N PRO A 109 -6.18 1.85 17.38
CA PRO A 109 -5.58 0.73 18.13
C PRO A 109 -4.09 0.92 18.34
N GLU A 110 -3.62 0.55 19.52
CA GLU A 110 -2.22 0.66 19.90
C GLU A 110 -1.36 -0.29 19.06
N LEU A 111 -0.18 0.17 18.68
CA LEU A 111 0.77 -0.64 17.92
C LEU A 111 1.66 -1.44 18.87
N GLU A 112 1.91 -2.69 18.51
CA GLU A 112 2.77 -3.57 19.30
C GLU A 112 4.25 -3.20 19.21
N GLN A 113 4.64 -2.49 18.15
CA GLN A 113 6.03 -2.17 17.84
C GLN A 113 6.25 -0.65 17.89
N SER A 114 7.44 -0.27 18.36
CA SER A 114 7.86 1.14 18.38
C SER A 114 8.44 1.61 17.04
N ALA A 115 8.85 0.67 16.18
CA ALA A 115 9.35 0.97 14.84
C ALA A 115 8.20 0.83 13.84
N VAL A 116 8.00 1.85 13.02
CA VAL A 116 6.88 1.89 12.07
C VAL A 116 7.40 1.65 10.64
N ASP A 117 6.83 0.66 9.98
CA ASP A 117 7.14 0.34 8.59
C ASP A 117 6.11 0.94 7.65
N PHE A 118 6.54 1.21 6.41
CA PHE A 118 5.67 1.79 5.37
C PHE A 118 4.35 1.04 5.20
N PRO A 119 4.32 -0.30 5.13
CA PRO A 119 3.04 -0.99 4.95
C PRO A 119 2.02 -0.69 6.04
N LEU A 120 2.48 -0.44 7.27
CA LEU A 120 1.58 -0.08 8.36
C LEU A 120 0.95 1.29 8.14
N VAL A 121 1.72 2.24 7.62
CA VAL A 121 1.18 3.57 7.26
C VAL A 121 0.13 3.42 6.16
N PHE A 122 0.40 2.57 5.17
CA PHE A 122 -0.54 2.27 4.10
C PHE A 122 -1.82 1.63 4.65
N LEU A 123 -1.69 0.64 5.52
CA LEU A 123 -2.84 -0.01 6.15
C LEU A 123 -3.66 0.96 7.01
N THR A 124 -3.04 1.98 7.57
CA THR A 124 -3.74 3.00 8.35
C THR A 124 -4.72 3.79 7.47
N ALA A 125 -4.39 4.03 6.20
CA ALA A 125 -5.31 4.68 5.27
C ALA A 125 -6.61 3.87 5.11
N SER A 126 -6.50 2.55 4.98
CA SER A 126 -7.66 1.67 4.95
C SER A 126 -8.47 1.73 6.24
N TRP A 127 -7.77 1.71 7.37
CA TRP A 127 -8.42 1.74 8.68
C TRP A 127 -9.22 3.04 8.88
N ILE A 128 -8.65 4.17 8.47
CA ILE A 128 -9.33 5.47 8.57
C ILE A 128 -10.61 5.48 7.74
N GLU A 129 -10.55 4.97 6.49
CA GLU A 129 -11.73 4.88 5.63
C GLU A 129 -12.85 4.06 6.26
N ASP A 130 -12.49 2.95 6.90
CA ASP A 130 -13.48 2.02 7.45
C ASP A 130 -14.02 2.45 8.82
N ASN A 131 -13.25 3.19 9.62
CA ASN A 131 -13.56 3.38 11.05
C ASN A 131 -13.68 4.83 11.50
N LEU A 132 -13.12 5.78 10.76
CA LEU A 132 -13.22 7.20 11.11
C LEU A 132 -13.97 7.96 10.03
N ASP A 133 -15.00 8.68 10.46
CA ASP A 133 -15.68 9.63 9.59
C ASP A 133 -14.94 10.97 9.66
N SER A 134 -13.68 10.96 9.17
CA SER A 134 -12.78 12.11 9.30
C SER A 134 -11.91 12.29 8.07
N VAL A 135 -12.30 13.22 7.22
CA VAL A 135 -11.49 13.64 6.08
C VAL A 135 -10.17 14.24 6.57
N GLU A 136 -10.20 15.00 7.67
CA GLU A 136 -9.01 15.62 8.25
C GLU A 136 -7.95 14.57 8.61
N ALA A 137 -8.35 13.46 9.22
CA ALA A 137 -7.42 12.40 9.59
C ALA A 137 -6.74 11.81 8.35
N GLN A 138 -7.50 11.57 7.28
CA GLN A 138 -6.94 11.05 6.04
C GLN A 138 -6.01 12.06 5.36
N GLN A 139 -6.39 13.33 5.35
CA GLN A 139 -5.56 14.40 4.80
C GLN A 139 -4.22 14.52 5.53
N THR A 140 -4.26 14.46 6.86
CA THR A 140 -3.03 14.52 7.68
C THR A 140 -2.16 13.30 7.44
N LEU A 141 -2.76 12.10 7.40
CA LEU A 141 -2.02 10.87 7.11
C LEU A 141 -1.29 10.98 5.77
N PHE A 142 -1.99 11.41 4.73
CA PHE A 142 -1.41 11.50 3.38
C PHE A 142 -0.31 12.56 3.32
N ALA A 143 -0.57 13.75 3.85
CA ALA A 143 0.36 14.87 3.72
C ALA A 143 1.63 14.67 4.55
N GLU A 144 1.50 14.16 5.76
CA GLU A 144 2.62 14.13 6.71
C GLU A 144 3.37 12.79 6.73
N PHE A 145 2.70 11.68 6.42
CA PHE A 145 3.30 10.36 6.60
C PHE A 145 3.30 9.51 5.33
N LEU A 146 2.15 9.36 4.67
CA LEU A 146 2.03 8.37 3.61
C LEU A 146 2.72 8.80 2.33
N LEU A 147 2.41 9.98 1.79
CA LEU A 147 3.00 10.44 0.53
C LEU A 147 4.50 10.69 0.63
N PRO A 148 5.02 11.34 1.70
CA PRO A 148 6.46 11.54 1.80
C PRO A 148 7.25 10.23 1.79
N CYS A 149 6.71 9.17 2.39
CA CYS A 149 7.35 7.86 2.40
C CYS A 149 7.10 7.10 1.08
N ALA A 150 5.85 7.11 0.61
CA ALA A 150 5.43 6.30 -0.54
C ALA A 150 6.21 6.63 -1.80
N THR A 151 6.46 7.91 -2.06
CA THR A 151 7.17 8.33 -3.27
C THR A 151 8.54 7.65 -3.38
N LYS A 152 9.29 7.66 -2.29
CA LYS A 152 10.63 7.06 -2.26
C LYS A 152 10.57 5.53 -2.21
N PHE A 153 9.70 4.99 -1.35
CA PHE A 153 9.57 3.55 -1.16
C PHE A 153 9.13 2.85 -2.45
N LEU A 154 8.06 3.33 -3.06
CA LEU A 154 7.50 2.71 -4.26
C LEU A 154 8.45 2.82 -5.45
N ASN A 155 9.13 3.96 -5.59
CA ASN A 155 10.13 4.12 -6.64
C ASN A 155 11.29 3.14 -6.47
N ALA A 156 11.75 2.93 -5.23
CA ALA A 156 12.82 1.98 -4.94
C ALA A 156 12.38 0.54 -5.27
N VAL A 157 11.14 0.18 -4.95
CA VAL A 157 10.60 -1.16 -5.30
C VAL A 157 10.60 -1.36 -6.81
N GLU A 158 10.08 -0.38 -7.57
CA GLU A 158 10.07 -0.49 -9.03
C GLU A 158 11.46 -0.65 -9.61
N THR A 159 12.43 0.06 -9.07
CA THR A 159 13.81 0.05 -9.56
C THR A 159 14.52 -1.26 -9.22
N GLN A 160 14.29 -1.80 -8.03
CA GLN A 160 15.02 -2.95 -7.50
C GLN A 160 14.34 -4.30 -7.76
N ALA A 161 13.05 -4.32 -8.08
CA ALA A 161 12.33 -5.57 -8.30
C ALA A 161 12.78 -6.26 -9.59
N ASN A 162 13.08 -7.56 -9.51
CA ASN A 162 13.43 -8.38 -10.67
C ASN A 162 12.19 -9.07 -11.26
N LEU A 163 11.24 -9.44 -10.41
CA LEU A 163 10.00 -10.10 -10.85
C LEU A 163 8.89 -9.06 -11.07
N PRO A 164 7.97 -9.35 -11.99
CA PRO A 164 6.90 -8.37 -12.32
C PRO A 164 5.97 -8.05 -11.16
N PHE A 165 5.78 -8.96 -10.18
CA PHE A 165 4.77 -8.83 -9.15
C PHE A 165 4.94 -7.56 -8.30
N TYR A 166 6.12 -7.39 -7.65
CA TYR A 166 6.32 -6.22 -6.77
C TYR A 166 6.46 -4.93 -7.56
N ARG A 167 6.97 -4.98 -8.77
CA ARG A 167 6.99 -3.82 -9.66
C ARG A 167 5.56 -3.36 -9.98
N ALA A 168 4.68 -4.30 -10.32
CA ALA A 168 3.28 -4.02 -10.57
C ALA A 168 2.58 -3.49 -9.32
N LEU A 169 2.82 -4.12 -8.16
CA LEU A 169 2.25 -3.68 -6.88
C LEU A 169 2.64 -2.23 -6.58
N ALA A 170 3.90 -1.88 -6.78
CA ALA A 170 4.39 -0.53 -6.54
C ALA A 170 3.75 0.48 -7.49
N MET A 171 3.64 0.14 -8.77
CA MET A 171 3.01 1.03 -9.76
C MET A 171 1.54 1.26 -9.45
N LEU A 172 0.79 0.20 -9.19
CA LEU A 172 -0.64 0.30 -8.87
C LEU A 172 -0.88 1.02 -7.55
N SER A 173 -0.02 0.81 -6.57
CA SER A 173 -0.09 1.53 -5.29
C SER A 173 0.11 3.03 -5.49
N ARG A 174 1.08 3.42 -6.33
CA ARG A 174 1.32 4.83 -6.64
C ARG A 174 0.10 5.45 -7.29
N ASP A 175 -0.48 4.79 -8.28
CA ASP A 175 -1.65 5.30 -8.98
C ASP A 175 -2.84 5.47 -8.02
N LEU A 176 -3.07 4.48 -7.17
CA LEU A 176 -4.16 4.52 -6.18
C LEU A 176 -3.98 5.68 -5.20
N LEU A 177 -2.78 5.82 -4.66
CA LEU A 177 -2.48 6.87 -3.67
C LEU A 177 -2.54 8.26 -4.29
N ALA A 178 -2.08 8.42 -5.52
CA ALA A 178 -2.17 9.70 -6.24
C ALA A 178 -3.61 10.11 -6.47
N ALA A 179 -4.46 9.17 -6.86
CA ALA A 179 -5.88 9.44 -7.07
C ALA A 179 -6.58 9.83 -5.77
N MET A 180 -6.27 9.15 -4.68
CA MET A 180 -6.84 9.49 -3.36
C MET A 180 -6.35 10.84 -2.87
N ALA A 181 -5.07 11.17 -3.10
CA ALA A 181 -4.52 12.47 -2.74
C ALA A 181 -5.26 13.59 -3.48
N ASP A 182 -5.54 13.41 -4.77
CA ASP A 182 -6.30 14.38 -5.56
C ASP A 182 -7.71 14.57 -5.01
N GLU A 183 -8.39 13.49 -4.63
CA GLU A 183 -9.72 13.58 -4.00
C GLU A 183 -9.69 14.35 -2.68
N LEU A 184 -8.67 14.12 -1.88
CA LEU A 184 -8.54 14.81 -0.58
C LEU A 184 -8.28 16.31 -0.77
N GLU A 185 -7.59 16.70 -1.83
CA GLU A 185 -7.39 18.11 -2.17
C GLU A 185 -8.69 18.76 -2.63
N GLU A 186 -9.50 18.07 -3.43
CA GLU A 186 -10.79 18.59 -3.90
C GLU A 186 -11.75 18.88 -2.74
N VAL A 187 -11.73 18.07 -1.71
CA VAL A 187 -12.59 18.26 -0.53
C VAL A 187 -12.19 19.52 0.27
N GLN A 188 -10.92 19.95 0.19
CA GLN A 188 -10.46 21.18 0.86
C GLN A 188 -10.92 22.46 0.17
N SER A 189 -11.17 22.37 -1.12
CA SER A 189 -11.64 23.53 -1.90
C SER A 189 -13.16 23.60 -1.93
#